data_da798a61feacf40c542469bcaf37e360
#
_entry.id   da798a61feacf40c542469bcaf37e360
#
_cell.length_a   1.000
_cell.length_b   1.000
_cell.length_c   1.000
_cell.angle_alpha   90.00
_cell.angle_beta   90.00
_cell.angle_gamma   90.00
#
_symmetry.space_group_name_H-M   'P 1'
#
loop_
_entity.id
_entity.type
_entity.pdbx_description
1 polymer ?
#
loop_
_entity_poly.entity_id
_entity_poly.type
_entity_poly.pdbx_seq_one_letter_code
_entity_poly.pdbx_strand_id
1 'polypeptide(L)'
;MKYLDEYRDPVLAAAFVRRIDSLSTRPWVLMEICGGQTHTIMRYGIDDLVKGKVELVHGPGCPVCVTPVEMIDKALEIAARPDVIFVSYGDMLRVPGSKTDLFEVKAKGGDVRIVYSPMDAVKIARDNPSRQVVFFGVGFETTAPANAMALWQARLERLPNFSMLASHVLVPPAIRLILGSPVNRVQGFIAPGHVCTIMGCSEYEALVNDFHVPIVVGGFEPTDLLESIAMLTAQLEEGRAELENQYARSVTRSGNIAAQNLLGIVFEVADRKWRGIGKIPLSGLRLREEFAPWDAEKIFGLEEAEVEEPAECISALVLQGLKKPLDCPAFATRCSPDHPLGASMVSSEGACAAYHQYKRHGELVNVQ
;
A
#
# COMPACT_ATOMS: atom_id res chain seq x y z
N MET A 1 17.75 17.90 12.84
CA MET A 1 18.02 16.52 13.36
C MET A 1 18.68 15.75 12.25
N LYS A 2 19.82 15.14 12.47
CA LYS A 2 20.54 14.38 11.45
C LYS A 2 19.61 13.30 10.80
N TYR A 3 19.68 13.15 9.51
CA TYR A 3 18.83 12.28 8.66
C TYR A 3 17.35 12.69 8.55
N LEU A 4 16.99 13.93 8.95
CA LEU A 4 15.66 14.49 8.79
C LEU A 4 15.71 15.87 8.11
N ASP A 5 16.41 16.83 8.73
CA ASP A 5 16.39 18.23 8.29
C ASP A 5 17.05 18.40 6.92
N GLU A 6 18.10 17.63 6.62
CA GLU A 6 18.78 17.65 5.32
C GLU A 6 17.89 17.17 4.14
N TYR A 7 16.88 16.34 4.42
CA TYR A 7 15.93 15.89 3.40
C TYR A 7 14.66 16.75 3.31
N ARG A 8 14.59 17.82 4.13
CA ARG A 8 13.53 18.84 4.15
C ARG A 8 14.06 20.24 3.89
N ASP A 9 15.27 20.35 3.39
CA ASP A 9 15.93 21.62 3.10
C ASP A 9 15.18 22.35 1.97
N PRO A 10 14.61 23.55 2.22
CA PRO A 10 13.86 24.30 1.23
C PRO A 10 14.74 24.83 0.09
N VAL A 11 16.03 25.07 0.34
CA VAL A 11 16.97 25.54 -0.69
C VAL A 11 17.25 24.42 -1.69
N LEU A 12 17.47 23.20 -1.20
CA LEU A 12 17.65 22.01 -2.03
C LEU A 12 16.35 21.66 -2.77
N ALA A 13 15.22 21.72 -2.11
CA ALA A 13 13.91 21.52 -2.75
C ALA A 13 13.68 22.50 -3.92
N ALA A 14 13.95 23.79 -3.70
CA ALA A 14 13.84 24.80 -4.74
C ALA A 14 14.85 24.58 -5.90
N ALA A 15 16.01 24.00 -5.63
CA ALA A 15 16.99 23.65 -6.66
C ALA A 15 16.48 22.51 -7.56
N PHE A 16 15.85 21.48 -6.98
CA PHE A 16 15.23 20.41 -7.76
C PHE A 16 14.05 20.90 -8.60
N VAL A 17 13.19 21.76 -8.03
CA VAL A 17 12.09 22.38 -8.81
C VAL A 17 12.62 23.14 -10.02
N ARG A 18 13.63 24.00 -9.84
CA ARG A 18 14.25 24.71 -10.97
C ARG A 18 14.86 23.74 -11.98
N ARG A 19 15.47 22.64 -11.55
CA ARG A 19 15.99 21.61 -12.44
C ARG A 19 14.88 20.96 -13.26
N ILE A 20 13.77 20.58 -12.64
CA ILE A 20 12.59 20.03 -13.33
C ILE A 20 12.08 21.04 -14.37
N ASP A 21 11.92 22.31 -13.99
CA ASP A 21 11.49 23.38 -14.89
C ASP A 21 12.38 23.53 -16.11
N SER A 22 13.70 23.47 -15.90
CA SER A 22 14.69 23.63 -16.99
C SER A 22 14.79 22.42 -17.92
N LEU A 23 14.51 21.23 -17.42
CA LEU A 23 14.54 19.98 -18.18
C LEU A 23 13.27 19.80 -19.02
N SER A 24 12.09 20.06 -18.42
CA SER A 24 10.81 19.69 -19.03
C SER A 24 10.47 20.53 -20.24
N THR A 25 10.42 19.92 -21.41
CA THR A 25 9.96 20.53 -22.68
C THR A 25 8.45 20.44 -22.86
N ARG A 26 7.80 19.50 -22.16
CA ARG A 26 6.35 19.26 -22.14
C ARG A 26 5.91 18.69 -20.80
N PRO A 27 4.60 18.67 -20.48
CA PRO A 27 4.11 17.97 -19.29
C PRO A 27 4.32 16.45 -19.39
N TRP A 28 4.81 15.83 -18.29
CA TRP A 28 4.99 14.40 -18.14
C TRP A 28 4.04 13.85 -17.06
N VAL A 29 3.54 12.64 -17.24
CA VAL A 29 2.67 11.96 -16.25
C VAL A 29 3.50 10.93 -15.50
N LEU A 30 3.74 11.17 -14.22
CA LEU A 30 4.49 10.30 -13.33
C LEU A 30 3.58 9.72 -12.25
N MET A 31 3.76 8.43 -11.96
CA MET A 31 3.01 7.74 -10.90
C MET A 31 3.95 7.37 -9.76
N GLU A 32 3.58 7.73 -8.54
CA GLU A 32 4.14 7.08 -7.36
C GLU A 32 3.29 5.89 -6.95
N ILE A 33 3.93 4.84 -6.42
CA ILE A 33 3.25 3.61 -5.97
C ILE A 33 3.59 3.35 -4.50
N CYS A 34 3.30 4.34 -3.66
CA CYS A 34 3.44 4.20 -2.22
C CYS A 34 2.63 5.24 -1.47
N GLY A 35 1.74 4.79 -0.59
CA GLY A 35 0.93 5.71 0.22
C GLY A 35 1.74 6.70 1.07
N GLY A 36 2.92 6.30 1.56
CA GLY A 36 3.82 7.21 2.25
C GLY A 36 4.36 8.32 1.35
N GLN A 37 4.63 8.02 0.07
CA GLN A 37 5.01 9.02 -0.93
C GLN A 37 3.82 9.91 -1.28
N THR A 38 2.62 9.35 -1.49
CA THR A 38 1.37 10.11 -1.67
C THR A 38 1.17 11.13 -0.55
N HIS A 39 1.28 10.66 0.70
CA HIS A 39 1.12 11.51 1.88
C HIS A 39 2.11 12.69 1.88
N THR A 40 3.39 12.42 1.61
CA THR A 40 4.42 13.46 1.54
C THR A 40 4.18 14.44 0.40
N ILE A 41 3.81 13.96 -0.79
CA ILE A 41 3.47 14.81 -1.94
C ILE A 41 2.36 15.80 -1.56
N MET A 42 1.28 15.29 -0.97
CA MET A 42 0.15 16.13 -0.57
C MET A 42 0.49 17.08 0.56
N ARG A 43 1.18 16.58 1.59
CA ARG A 43 1.55 17.36 2.79
C ARG A 43 2.42 18.56 2.47
N TYR A 44 3.37 18.41 1.56
CA TYR A 44 4.33 19.46 1.19
C TYR A 44 3.97 20.17 -0.11
N GLY A 45 2.82 19.84 -0.73
CA GLY A 45 2.37 20.47 -1.97
C GLY A 45 3.32 20.27 -3.15
N ILE A 46 4.02 19.13 -3.20
CA ILE A 46 5.01 18.84 -4.25
C ILE A 46 4.36 18.86 -5.63
N ASP A 47 3.13 18.38 -5.75
CA ASP A 47 2.36 18.41 -7.00
C ASP A 47 2.06 19.84 -7.50
N ASP A 48 1.89 20.83 -6.60
CA ASP A 48 1.77 22.24 -6.97
C ASP A 48 3.12 22.83 -7.38
N LEU A 49 4.22 22.43 -6.71
CA LEU A 49 5.56 22.91 -7.03
C LEU A 49 6.01 22.52 -8.46
N VAL A 50 5.56 21.36 -8.94
CA VAL A 50 5.93 20.85 -10.28
C VAL A 50 4.82 21.01 -11.33
N LYS A 51 3.74 21.72 -10.98
CA LYS A 51 2.55 21.91 -11.81
C LYS A 51 2.89 22.50 -13.18
N GLY A 52 2.31 21.93 -14.23
CA GLY A 52 2.54 22.35 -15.61
C GLY A 52 3.77 21.70 -16.27
N LYS A 53 4.66 21.08 -15.48
CA LYS A 53 5.81 20.32 -15.95
C LYS A 53 5.64 18.82 -15.70
N VAL A 54 5.08 18.47 -14.55
CA VAL A 54 4.79 17.09 -14.18
C VAL A 54 3.36 17.02 -13.61
N GLU A 55 2.61 16.05 -14.09
CA GLU A 55 1.37 15.62 -13.47
C GLU A 55 1.68 14.39 -12.62
N LEU A 56 1.58 14.53 -11.30
CA LEU A 56 1.69 13.41 -10.38
C LEU A 56 0.33 12.71 -10.25
N VAL A 57 0.33 11.38 -10.43
CA VAL A 57 -0.83 10.52 -10.23
C VAL A 57 -0.48 9.42 -9.23
N HIS A 58 -1.49 8.87 -8.58
CA HIS A 58 -1.31 7.97 -7.45
C HIS A 58 -1.61 6.53 -7.86
N GLY A 59 -0.67 5.64 -7.55
CA GLY A 59 -0.81 4.21 -7.80
C GLY A 59 -1.40 3.44 -6.60
N PRO A 60 -1.60 2.13 -6.75
CA PRO A 60 -2.20 1.27 -5.72
C PRO A 60 -1.19 0.88 -4.62
N GLY A 61 -0.54 1.87 -4.00
CA GLY A 61 0.55 1.73 -3.04
C GLY A 61 0.14 1.75 -1.56
N CYS A 62 -1.15 1.69 -1.25
CA CYS A 62 -1.67 1.62 0.12
C CYS A 62 -2.34 0.25 0.34
N PRO A 63 -1.83 -0.61 1.25
CA PRO A 63 -2.35 -1.96 1.43
C PRO A 63 -3.79 -1.98 1.95
N VAL A 64 -4.14 -1.04 2.81
CA VAL A 64 -5.53 -0.85 3.29
C VAL A 64 -6.47 -0.56 2.12
N CYS A 65 -6.02 0.31 1.19
CA CYS A 65 -6.83 0.78 0.06
C CYS A 65 -7.15 -0.33 -0.94
N VAL A 66 -6.25 -1.29 -1.09
CA VAL A 66 -6.35 -2.36 -2.10
C VAL A 66 -6.85 -3.69 -1.53
N THR A 67 -7.10 -3.76 -0.21
CA THR A 67 -7.69 -4.96 0.42
C THR A 67 -9.12 -5.16 -0.09
N PRO A 68 -9.44 -6.32 -0.71
CA PRO A 68 -10.76 -6.60 -1.26
C PRO A 68 -11.87 -6.59 -0.20
N VAL A 69 -13.08 -6.22 -0.60
CA VAL A 69 -14.24 -6.20 0.29
C VAL A 69 -14.51 -7.59 0.86
N GLU A 70 -14.33 -8.63 0.06
CA GLU A 70 -14.50 -10.02 0.47
C GLU A 70 -13.58 -10.41 1.62
N MET A 71 -12.33 -9.90 1.64
CA MET A 71 -11.41 -10.13 2.75
C MET A 71 -11.82 -9.39 4.02
N ILE A 72 -12.43 -8.22 3.87
CA ILE A 72 -13.02 -7.50 5.00
C ILE A 72 -14.23 -8.28 5.54
N ASP A 73 -15.11 -8.78 4.67
CA ASP A 73 -16.29 -9.56 5.08
C ASP A 73 -15.89 -10.86 5.79
N LYS A 74 -14.84 -11.56 5.30
CA LYS A 74 -14.24 -12.71 6.02
C LYS A 74 -13.74 -12.31 7.40
N ALA A 75 -13.06 -11.17 7.51
CA ALA A 75 -12.61 -10.64 8.80
C ALA A 75 -13.77 -10.34 9.75
N LEU A 76 -14.86 -9.76 9.24
CA LEU A 76 -16.08 -9.48 10.03
C LEU A 76 -16.76 -10.76 10.53
N GLU A 77 -16.86 -11.77 9.67
CA GLU A 77 -17.43 -13.08 10.02
C GLU A 77 -16.64 -13.76 11.15
N ILE A 78 -15.31 -13.78 11.04
CA ILE A 78 -14.45 -14.36 12.08
C ILE A 78 -14.54 -13.53 13.37
N ALA A 79 -14.47 -12.21 13.29
CA ALA A 79 -14.46 -11.31 14.43
C ALA A 79 -15.78 -11.33 15.23
N ALA A 80 -16.89 -11.72 14.60
CA ALA A 80 -18.18 -11.85 15.25
C ALA A 80 -18.34 -13.13 16.11
N ARG A 81 -17.39 -14.08 16.02
CA ARG A 81 -17.45 -15.35 16.78
C ARG A 81 -17.08 -15.13 18.26
N PRO A 82 -17.84 -15.67 19.20
CA PRO A 82 -17.65 -15.38 20.63
C PRO A 82 -16.36 -15.99 21.21
N ASP A 83 -15.83 -17.05 20.60
CA ASP A 83 -14.61 -17.75 21.01
C ASP A 83 -13.34 -17.17 20.38
N VAL A 84 -13.48 -16.16 19.52
CA VAL A 84 -12.36 -15.53 18.80
C VAL A 84 -11.93 -14.23 19.49
N ILE A 85 -10.63 -14.01 19.55
CA ILE A 85 -9.99 -12.72 19.72
C ILE A 85 -9.45 -12.32 18.35
N PHE A 86 -10.07 -11.34 17.72
CA PHE A 86 -9.66 -10.85 16.41
C PHE A 86 -8.73 -9.67 16.56
N VAL A 87 -7.55 -9.71 15.92
CA VAL A 87 -6.54 -8.67 16.05
C VAL A 87 -6.09 -8.15 14.69
N SER A 88 -5.94 -6.84 14.56
CA SER A 88 -5.47 -6.20 13.34
C SER A 88 -4.82 -4.84 13.61
N TYR A 89 -4.31 -4.22 12.55
CA TYR A 89 -3.84 -2.82 12.59
C TYR A 89 -5.02 -1.85 12.66
N GLY A 90 -4.80 -0.69 13.28
CA GLY A 90 -5.86 0.26 13.61
C GLY A 90 -6.71 0.73 12.42
N ASP A 91 -6.09 1.01 11.28
CA ASP A 91 -6.79 1.47 10.08
C ASP A 91 -7.79 0.42 9.57
N MET A 92 -7.46 -0.87 9.69
CA MET A 92 -8.34 -1.95 9.21
C MET A 92 -9.69 -1.99 9.90
N LEU A 93 -9.79 -1.45 11.13
CA LEU A 93 -11.04 -1.47 11.89
C LEU A 93 -12.12 -0.56 11.27
N ARG A 94 -11.70 0.45 10.49
CA ARG A 94 -12.60 1.43 9.84
C ARG A 94 -12.87 1.13 8.37
N VAL A 95 -12.20 0.11 7.80
CA VAL A 95 -12.41 -0.24 6.40
C VAL A 95 -13.80 -0.83 6.23
N PRO A 96 -14.65 -0.23 5.37
CA PRO A 96 -15.98 -0.77 5.16
C PRO A 96 -15.93 -2.09 4.39
N GLY A 97 -16.59 -3.11 4.94
CA GLY A 97 -17.00 -4.30 4.23
C GLY A 97 -18.30 -4.05 3.43
N SER A 98 -19.00 -5.12 3.04
CA SER A 98 -20.24 -5.01 2.29
C SER A 98 -21.41 -4.44 3.11
N LYS A 99 -21.43 -4.65 4.43
CA LYS A 99 -22.53 -4.25 5.31
C LYS A 99 -22.11 -3.42 6.51
N THR A 100 -20.89 -3.59 7.01
CA THR A 100 -20.42 -3.01 8.25
C THR A 100 -18.90 -2.97 8.29
N ASP A 101 -18.31 -2.58 9.43
CA ASP A 101 -16.86 -2.60 9.70
C ASP A 101 -16.53 -3.31 11.03
N LEU A 102 -15.25 -3.45 11.34
CA LEU A 102 -14.79 -4.10 12.56
C LEU A 102 -15.10 -3.30 13.84
N PHE A 103 -15.28 -1.97 13.76
CA PHE A 103 -15.73 -1.19 14.90
C PHE A 103 -17.16 -1.52 15.30
N GLU A 104 -18.04 -1.72 14.34
CA GLU A 104 -19.41 -2.12 14.62
C GLU A 104 -19.48 -3.54 15.21
N VAL A 105 -18.65 -4.47 14.70
CA VAL A 105 -18.52 -5.81 15.32
C VAL A 105 -18.08 -5.70 16.76
N LYS A 106 -17.08 -4.86 17.04
CA LYS A 106 -16.61 -4.57 18.40
C LYS A 106 -17.71 -3.97 19.28
N ALA A 107 -18.46 -3.01 18.77
CA ALA A 107 -19.59 -2.38 19.48
C ALA A 107 -20.70 -3.38 19.83
N LYS A 108 -20.87 -4.43 19.03
CA LYS A 108 -21.81 -5.54 19.25
C LYS A 108 -21.27 -6.64 20.19
N GLY A 109 -20.06 -6.44 20.75
CA GLY A 109 -19.46 -7.34 21.74
C GLY A 109 -18.40 -8.30 21.21
N GLY A 110 -18.00 -8.20 19.94
CA GLY A 110 -16.85 -8.92 19.39
C GLY A 110 -15.54 -8.47 20.06
N ASP A 111 -14.64 -9.39 20.34
CA ASP A 111 -13.34 -9.08 20.94
C ASP A 111 -12.33 -8.70 19.84
N VAL A 112 -12.43 -7.44 19.38
CA VAL A 112 -11.56 -6.88 18.35
C VAL A 112 -10.51 -5.99 19.00
N ARG A 113 -9.22 -6.30 18.77
CA ARG A 113 -8.08 -5.59 19.37
C ARG A 113 -7.16 -5.02 18.32
N ILE A 114 -6.58 -3.85 18.63
CA ILE A 114 -5.55 -3.20 17.81
C ILE A 114 -4.18 -3.65 18.30
N VAL A 115 -3.31 -4.01 17.35
CA VAL A 115 -1.92 -4.34 17.59
C VAL A 115 -1.01 -3.50 16.69
N TYR A 116 0.22 -3.26 17.13
CA TYR A 116 1.24 -2.53 16.38
C TYR A 116 2.32 -3.44 15.80
N SER A 117 2.34 -4.70 16.25
CA SER A 117 3.24 -5.74 15.76
C SER A 117 2.49 -7.05 15.61
N PRO A 118 2.77 -7.86 14.56
CA PRO A 118 2.23 -9.22 14.46
C PRO A 118 2.64 -10.10 15.64
N MET A 119 3.78 -9.81 16.28
CA MET A 119 4.26 -10.51 17.46
C MET A 119 3.38 -10.28 18.70
N ASP A 120 2.66 -9.14 18.76
CA ASP A 120 1.67 -8.90 19.81
C ASP A 120 0.51 -9.90 19.72
N ALA A 121 0.10 -10.25 18.49
CA ALA A 121 -0.94 -11.26 18.27
C ALA A 121 -0.49 -12.67 18.75
N VAL A 122 0.78 -13.02 18.52
CA VAL A 122 1.36 -14.27 19.06
C VAL A 122 1.37 -14.25 20.59
N LYS A 123 1.73 -13.13 21.20
CA LYS A 123 1.68 -12.97 22.66
C LYS A 123 0.25 -13.10 23.19
N ILE A 124 -0.74 -12.47 22.53
CA ILE A 124 -2.15 -12.60 22.90
C ILE A 124 -2.58 -14.07 22.84
N ALA A 125 -2.14 -14.85 21.86
CA ALA A 125 -2.45 -16.28 21.75
C ALA A 125 -1.87 -17.08 22.93
N ARG A 126 -0.63 -16.81 23.34
CA ARG A 126 -0.03 -17.45 24.54
C ARG A 126 -0.81 -17.14 25.81
N ASP A 127 -1.23 -15.88 25.96
CA ASP A 127 -1.91 -15.38 27.15
C ASP A 127 -3.39 -15.87 27.24
N ASN A 128 -3.95 -16.38 26.12
CA ASN A 128 -5.36 -16.80 26.02
C ASN A 128 -5.50 -18.20 25.40
N PRO A 129 -4.96 -19.27 26.02
CA PRO A 129 -4.87 -20.59 25.41
C PRO A 129 -6.22 -21.28 25.14
N SER A 130 -7.30 -20.81 25.76
CA SER A 130 -8.65 -21.35 25.58
C SER A 130 -9.47 -20.65 24.48
N ARG A 131 -8.89 -19.63 23.81
CA ARG A 131 -9.57 -18.85 22.77
C ARG A 131 -8.76 -18.86 21.48
N GLN A 132 -9.44 -18.82 20.35
CA GLN A 132 -8.79 -18.63 19.06
C GLN A 132 -8.33 -17.18 18.90
N VAL A 133 -7.09 -16.97 18.48
CA VAL A 133 -6.56 -15.64 18.17
C VAL A 133 -6.29 -15.56 16.68
N VAL A 134 -7.02 -14.69 16.00
CA VAL A 134 -6.91 -14.51 14.56
C VAL A 134 -6.30 -13.15 14.26
N PHE A 135 -5.15 -13.15 13.62
CA PHE A 135 -4.49 -11.92 13.17
C PHE A 135 -4.82 -11.65 11.70
N PHE A 136 -5.42 -10.49 11.43
CA PHE A 136 -5.64 -10.02 10.07
C PHE A 136 -4.37 -9.34 9.55
N GLY A 137 -3.57 -10.11 8.82
CA GLY A 137 -2.30 -9.68 8.25
C GLY A 137 -2.48 -9.03 6.89
N VAL A 138 -2.57 -7.70 6.85
CA VAL A 138 -2.68 -6.90 5.63
C VAL A 138 -1.36 -6.21 5.36
N GLY A 139 -0.92 -6.17 4.10
CA GLY A 139 0.32 -5.47 3.76
C GLY A 139 0.86 -5.75 2.37
N PHE A 140 1.97 -5.10 2.10
CA PHE A 140 2.86 -5.36 0.97
C PHE A 140 4.09 -6.14 1.40
N GLU A 141 5.08 -6.20 0.53
CA GLU A 141 6.39 -6.85 0.76
C GLU A 141 7.11 -6.31 2.01
N THR A 142 6.79 -5.09 2.43
CA THR A 142 7.40 -4.45 3.61
C THR A 142 6.93 -5.03 4.93
N THR A 143 5.64 -5.38 5.03
CA THR A 143 5.04 -5.92 6.27
C THR A 143 5.04 -7.44 6.30
N ALA A 144 5.09 -8.07 5.14
CA ALA A 144 5.06 -9.52 5.00
C ALA A 144 6.18 -10.26 5.80
N PRO A 145 7.44 -9.76 5.91
CA PRO A 145 8.46 -10.42 6.73
C PRO A 145 8.11 -10.50 8.23
N ALA A 146 7.56 -9.43 8.80
CA ALA A 146 7.14 -9.43 10.21
C ALA A 146 5.95 -10.39 10.43
N ASN A 147 5.04 -10.48 9.46
CA ASN A 147 3.93 -11.42 9.49
C ASN A 147 4.40 -12.87 9.32
N ALA A 148 5.37 -13.11 8.44
CA ALA A 148 6.04 -14.42 8.32
C ALA A 148 6.73 -14.83 9.63
N MET A 149 7.38 -13.88 10.31
CA MET A 149 8.02 -14.15 11.61
C MET A 149 6.99 -14.57 12.67
N ALA A 150 5.82 -13.96 12.71
CA ALA A 150 4.76 -14.33 13.64
C ALA A 150 4.25 -15.77 13.39
N LEU A 151 4.04 -16.14 12.13
CA LEU A 151 3.67 -17.51 11.76
C LEU A 151 4.78 -18.51 12.08
N TRP A 152 6.02 -18.15 11.77
CA TRP A 152 7.19 -18.98 12.10
C TRP A 152 7.31 -19.20 13.61
N GLN A 153 7.12 -18.14 14.41
CA GLN A 153 7.16 -18.23 15.87
C GLN A 153 6.01 -19.07 16.42
N ALA A 154 4.79 -18.90 15.91
CA ALA A 154 3.64 -19.71 16.28
C ALA A 154 3.87 -21.20 16.00
N ARG A 155 4.51 -21.54 14.86
CA ARG A 155 4.91 -22.89 14.51
C ARG A 155 5.97 -23.45 15.47
N LEU A 156 7.02 -22.68 15.78
CA LEU A 156 8.07 -23.10 16.72
C LEU A 156 7.51 -23.42 18.11
N GLU A 157 6.58 -22.61 18.58
CA GLU A 157 5.92 -22.75 19.88
C GLU A 157 4.74 -23.73 19.85
N ARG A 158 4.37 -24.23 18.67
CA ARG A 158 3.21 -25.11 18.47
C ARG A 158 1.92 -24.53 19.04
N LEU A 159 1.67 -23.25 18.80
CA LEU A 159 0.45 -22.57 19.26
C LEU A 159 -0.74 -23.01 18.42
N PRO A 160 -1.68 -23.80 18.97
CA PRO A 160 -2.80 -24.34 18.20
C PRO A 160 -3.95 -23.31 18.04
N ASN A 161 -3.89 -22.25 18.83
CA ASN A 161 -4.92 -21.23 18.93
C ASN A 161 -4.54 -19.89 18.25
N PHE A 162 -3.40 -19.85 17.52
CA PHE A 162 -3.04 -18.71 16.67
C PHE A 162 -3.33 -19.03 15.22
N SER A 163 -3.88 -18.08 14.49
CA SER A 163 -3.99 -18.16 13.02
C SER A 163 -3.91 -16.78 12.38
N MET A 164 -3.68 -16.77 11.06
CA MET A 164 -3.59 -15.54 10.27
C MET A 164 -4.57 -15.58 9.11
N LEU A 165 -5.38 -14.53 8.99
CA LEU A 165 -6.11 -14.19 7.78
C LEU A 165 -5.17 -13.33 6.91
N ALA A 166 -4.54 -13.91 5.88
CA ALA A 166 -3.49 -13.25 5.13
C ALA A 166 -4.04 -12.52 3.90
N SER A 167 -3.80 -11.21 3.84
CA SER A 167 -4.12 -10.34 2.71
C SER A 167 -2.90 -9.53 2.27
N HIS A 168 -1.86 -10.23 1.82
CA HIS A 168 -0.63 -9.61 1.31
C HIS A 168 -0.65 -9.56 -0.20
N VAL A 169 -0.25 -8.42 -0.75
CA VAL A 169 -0.14 -8.15 -2.18
C VAL A 169 1.24 -7.66 -2.56
N LEU A 170 1.60 -7.73 -3.85
CA LEU A 170 2.92 -7.42 -4.40
C LEU A 170 2.83 -6.27 -5.38
N VAL A 171 3.72 -5.28 -5.23
CA VAL A 171 3.70 -4.04 -6.03
C VAL A 171 4.02 -4.25 -7.52
N PRO A 172 5.08 -4.97 -7.91
CA PRO A 172 5.48 -5.08 -9.32
C PRO A 172 4.39 -5.62 -10.26
N PRO A 173 3.58 -6.65 -9.89
CA PRO A 173 2.48 -7.10 -10.73
C PRO A 173 1.39 -6.04 -10.97
N ALA A 174 1.14 -5.15 -10.00
CA ALA A 174 0.20 -4.05 -10.15
C ALA A 174 0.72 -3.00 -11.15
N ILE A 175 2.02 -2.68 -11.12
CA ILE A 175 2.65 -1.82 -12.13
C ILE A 175 2.52 -2.45 -13.52
N ARG A 176 2.81 -3.74 -13.66
CA ARG A 176 2.67 -4.49 -14.92
C ARG A 176 1.24 -4.40 -15.48
N LEU A 177 0.24 -4.52 -14.62
CA LEU A 177 -1.16 -4.38 -15.03
C LEU A 177 -1.46 -2.97 -15.56
N ILE A 178 -1.01 -1.92 -14.85
CA ILE A 178 -1.21 -0.53 -15.26
C ILE A 178 -0.54 -0.28 -16.60
N LEU A 179 0.72 -0.69 -16.76
CA LEU A 179 1.48 -0.50 -18.00
C LEU A 179 0.88 -1.27 -19.19
N GLY A 180 0.30 -2.45 -18.96
CA GLY A 180 -0.38 -3.24 -19.97
C GLY A 180 -1.79 -2.75 -20.34
N SER A 181 -2.32 -1.76 -19.62
CA SER A 181 -3.67 -1.24 -19.87
C SER A 181 -3.71 -0.36 -21.13
N PRO A 182 -4.70 -0.57 -22.04
CA PRO A 182 -4.85 0.28 -23.23
C PRO A 182 -5.19 1.75 -22.93
N VAL A 183 -5.63 2.04 -21.71
CA VAL A 183 -5.94 3.40 -21.25
C VAL A 183 -4.83 3.98 -20.35
N ASN A 184 -3.69 3.29 -20.25
CA ASN A 184 -2.56 3.78 -19.49
C ASN A 184 -2.04 5.10 -20.07
N ARG A 185 -1.76 6.06 -19.16
CA ARG A 185 -1.16 7.35 -19.50
C ARG A 185 0.12 7.66 -18.72
N VAL A 186 0.54 6.74 -17.85
CA VAL A 186 1.73 6.90 -17.01
C VAL A 186 2.99 6.68 -17.85
N GLN A 187 3.93 7.60 -17.72
CA GLN A 187 5.16 7.63 -18.52
C GLN A 187 6.42 7.34 -17.70
N GLY A 188 6.33 7.35 -16.37
CA GLY A 188 7.41 7.00 -15.47
C GLY A 188 6.90 6.72 -14.06
N PHE A 189 7.67 5.95 -13.28
CA PHE A 189 7.25 5.52 -11.94
C PHE A 189 8.26 5.89 -10.86
N ILE A 190 7.76 6.39 -9.74
CA ILE A 190 8.52 6.44 -8.49
C ILE A 190 8.19 5.15 -7.72
N ALA A 191 9.15 4.22 -7.70
CA ALA A 191 9.00 2.96 -6.99
C ALA A 191 9.18 3.16 -5.47
N PRO A 192 8.48 2.34 -4.64
CA PRO A 192 8.50 2.48 -3.19
C PRO A 192 9.81 1.99 -2.60
N GLY A 193 10.64 2.90 -2.09
CA GLY A 193 11.97 2.59 -1.56
C GLY A 193 11.95 1.55 -0.45
N HIS A 194 10.93 1.54 0.42
CA HIS A 194 10.83 0.56 1.49
C HIS A 194 10.52 -0.87 0.98
N VAL A 195 9.77 -1.02 -0.12
CA VAL A 195 9.59 -2.33 -0.79
C VAL A 195 10.92 -2.82 -1.34
N CYS A 196 11.65 -1.93 -2.05
CA CYS A 196 12.96 -2.26 -2.59
C CYS A 196 14.01 -2.54 -1.50
N THR A 197 13.89 -1.97 -0.30
CA THR A 197 14.74 -2.31 0.85
C THR A 197 14.61 -3.80 1.22
N ILE A 198 13.43 -4.38 1.08
CA ILE A 198 13.17 -5.81 1.35
C ILE A 198 13.48 -6.66 0.12
N MET A 199 12.87 -6.35 -1.02
CA MET A 199 12.88 -7.23 -2.19
C MET A 199 14.03 -6.96 -3.18
N GLY A 200 14.72 -5.83 -3.04
CA GLY A 200 15.72 -5.40 -4.02
C GLY A 200 15.08 -4.77 -5.26
N CYS A 201 15.82 -4.77 -6.37
CA CYS A 201 15.48 -4.01 -7.57
C CYS A 201 15.13 -4.89 -8.79
N SER A 202 15.37 -6.20 -8.74
CA SER A 202 15.31 -7.08 -9.92
C SER A 202 13.96 -7.10 -10.63
N GLU A 203 12.85 -7.06 -9.89
CA GLU A 203 11.51 -7.06 -10.49
C GLU A 203 11.20 -5.74 -11.19
N TYR A 204 11.73 -4.62 -10.69
CA TYR A 204 11.60 -3.32 -11.34
C TYR A 204 12.49 -3.21 -12.58
N GLU A 205 13.68 -3.83 -12.57
CA GLU A 205 14.53 -3.95 -13.78
C GLU A 205 13.79 -4.70 -14.89
N ALA A 206 13.07 -5.78 -14.54
CA ALA A 206 12.26 -6.53 -15.51
C ALA A 206 11.13 -5.65 -16.09
N LEU A 207 10.46 -4.83 -15.28
CA LEU A 207 9.42 -3.90 -15.77
C LEU A 207 9.98 -2.87 -16.75
N VAL A 208 11.15 -2.27 -16.44
CA VAL A 208 11.83 -1.32 -17.33
C VAL A 208 12.15 -1.99 -18.68
N ASN A 209 12.69 -3.20 -18.65
CA ASN A 209 13.06 -3.94 -19.86
C ASN A 209 11.86 -4.32 -20.72
N ASP A 210 10.74 -4.75 -20.08
CA ASP A 210 9.55 -5.23 -20.78
C ASP A 210 8.73 -4.09 -21.39
N PHE A 211 8.65 -2.94 -20.70
CA PHE A 211 7.77 -1.83 -21.09
C PHE A 211 8.48 -0.57 -21.58
N HIS A 212 9.80 -0.50 -21.47
CA HIS A 212 10.59 0.67 -21.83
C HIS A 212 10.11 1.96 -21.16
N VAL A 213 9.80 1.87 -19.85
CA VAL A 213 9.34 2.98 -19.02
C VAL A 213 10.36 3.21 -17.91
N PRO A 214 10.83 4.46 -17.69
CA PRO A 214 11.79 4.76 -16.64
C PRO A 214 11.17 4.57 -15.25
N ILE A 215 11.96 4.01 -14.35
CA ILE A 215 11.57 3.81 -12.93
C ILE A 215 12.68 4.35 -12.05
N VAL A 216 12.32 5.15 -11.04
CA VAL A 216 13.26 5.62 -10.01
C VAL A 216 12.80 5.09 -8.66
N VAL A 217 13.68 4.36 -7.97
CA VAL A 217 13.44 3.96 -6.58
C VAL A 217 13.60 5.19 -5.69
N GLY A 218 12.51 5.70 -5.13
CA GLY A 218 12.48 6.94 -4.38
C GLY A 218 12.31 6.75 -2.87
N GLY A 219 12.87 7.68 -2.10
CA GLY A 219 12.62 7.80 -0.67
C GLY A 219 11.28 8.50 -0.36
N PHE A 220 11.16 9.06 0.84
CA PHE A 220 9.86 9.52 1.38
C PHE A 220 9.86 10.99 1.81
N GLU A 221 11.04 11.59 1.94
CA GLU A 221 11.14 12.98 2.33
C GLU A 221 10.96 13.92 1.11
N PRO A 222 10.61 15.19 1.29
CA PRO A 222 10.33 16.10 0.18
C PRO A 222 11.44 16.17 -0.87
N THR A 223 12.71 16.24 -0.44
CA THR A 223 13.83 16.31 -1.36
C THR A 223 14.07 14.98 -2.09
N ASP A 224 13.79 13.82 -1.45
CA ASP A 224 13.84 12.51 -2.11
C ASP A 224 12.89 12.45 -3.30
N LEU A 225 11.66 12.92 -3.08
CA LEU A 225 10.61 12.90 -4.11
C LEU A 225 10.92 13.88 -5.25
N LEU A 226 11.33 15.10 -4.92
CA LEU A 226 11.72 16.09 -5.93
C LEU A 226 12.94 15.64 -6.75
N GLU A 227 13.92 15.01 -6.11
CA GLU A 227 15.06 14.42 -6.80
C GLU A 227 14.63 13.28 -7.71
N SER A 228 13.76 12.36 -7.23
CA SER A 228 13.22 11.26 -8.04
C SER A 228 12.44 11.78 -9.26
N ILE A 229 11.64 12.83 -9.09
CA ILE A 229 10.93 13.49 -10.19
C ILE A 229 11.92 14.10 -11.19
N ALA A 230 12.98 14.77 -10.72
CA ALA A 230 13.99 15.35 -11.60
C ALA A 230 14.77 14.28 -12.39
N MET A 231 15.07 13.12 -11.76
CA MET A 231 15.72 11.99 -12.42
C MET A 231 14.82 11.39 -13.51
N LEU A 232 13.53 11.15 -13.19
CA LEU A 232 12.55 10.66 -14.17
C LEU A 232 12.36 11.64 -15.33
N THR A 233 12.26 12.94 -15.04
CA THR A 233 12.13 13.97 -16.07
C THR A 233 13.36 13.98 -16.99
N ALA A 234 14.57 13.86 -16.44
CA ALA A 234 15.78 13.78 -17.23
C ALA A 234 15.79 12.57 -18.17
N GLN A 235 15.44 11.38 -17.66
CA GLN A 235 15.38 10.18 -18.49
C GLN A 235 14.35 10.32 -19.63
N LEU A 236 13.17 10.87 -19.33
CA LEU A 236 12.09 11.05 -20.32
C LEU A 236 12.46 12.06 -21.41
N GLU A 237 13.15 13.16 -21.06
CA GLU A 237 13.63 14.15 -22.03
C GLU A 237 14.79 13.64 -22.88
N GLU A 238 15.59 12.75 -22.34
CA GLU A 238 16.71 12.08 -23.04
C GLU A 238 16.27 10.84 -23.82
N GLY A 239 15.01 10.43 -23.72
CA GLY A 239 14.48 9.21 -24.34
C GLY A 239 15.07 7.92 -23.77
N ARG A 240 15.54 7.94 -22.51
CA ARG A 240 16.05 6.78 -21.78
C ARG A 240 14.93 6.10 -20.98
N ALA A 241 15.10 4.82 -20.73
CA ALA A 241 14.25 4.04 -19.83
C ALA A 241 15.16 3.11 -19.02
N GLU A 242 15.51 3.55 -17.84
CA GLU A 242 16.42 2.84 -16.92
C GLU A 242 15.83 2.77 -15.52
N LEU A 243 16.30 1.82 -14.73
CA LEU A 243 16.06 1.79 -13.30
C LEU A 243 17.17 2.56 -12.58
N GLU A 244 16.82 3.68 -11.97
CA GLU A 244 17.73 4.44 -11.12
C GLU A 244 17.31 4.34 -9.64
N ASN A 245 18.28 4.48 -8.73
CA ASN A 245 18.05 4.38 -7.30
C ASN A 245 18.43 5.68 -6.58
N GLN A 246 17.45 6.55 -6.33
CA GLN A 246 17.62 7.76 -5.53
C GLN A 246 17.79 7.38 -4.04
N TYR A 247 17.14 6.32 -3.58
CA TYR A 247 17.13 5.92 -2.16
C TYR A 247 18.29 5.00 -1.78
N ALA A 248 19.47 5.21 -2.38
CA ALA A 248 20.66 4.36 -2.22
C ALA A 248 21.18 4.27 -0.77
N ARG A 249 20.81 5.25 0.10
CA ARG A 249 21.14 5.18 1.52
C ARG A 249 20.45 4.04 2.27
N SER A 250 19.39 3.46 1.72
CA SER A 250 18.59 2.40 2.34
C SER A 250 18.40 1.18 1.45
N VAL A 251 18.44 1.35 0.14
CA VAL A 251 18.14 0.31 -0.84
C VAL A 251 19.42 -0.22 -1.47
N THR A 252 19.63 -1.52 -1.35
CA THR A 252 20.64 -2.27 -2.10
C THR A 252 19.98 -3.03 -3.25
N ARG A 253 20.74 -3.37 -4.30
CA ARG A 253 20.19 -4.06 -5.47
C ARG A 253 19.56 -5.42 -5.12
N SER A 254 20.14 -6.15 -4.16
CA SER A 254 19.65 -7.46 -3.71
C SER A 254 18.57 -7.40 -2.62
N GLY A 255 18.35 -6.24 -1.99
CA GLY A 255 17.44 -6.09 -0.87
C GLY A 255 17.92 -6.83 0.40
N ASN A 256 16.99 -7.26 1.24
CA ASN A 256 17.24 -7.99 2.48
C ASN A 256 17.03 -9.49 2.26
N ILE A 257 18.11 -10.21 2.00
CA ILE A 257 18.09 -11.65 1.71
C ILE A 257 17.51 -12.47 2.88
N ALA A 258 17.76 -12.08 4.13
CA ALA A 258 17.21 -12.80 5.28
C ALA A 258 15.66 -12.68 5.32
N ALA A 259 15.13 -11.49 5.05
CA ALA A 259 13.69 -11.28 4.97
C ALA A 259 13.07 -12.04 3.79
N GLN A 260 13.70 -12.01 2.62
CA GLN A 260 13.25 -12.76 1.43
C GLN A 260 13.24 -14.28 1.70
N ASN A 261 14.26 -14.81 2.32
CA ASN A 261 14.33 -16.23 2.69
C ASN A 261 13.18 -16.62 3.64
N LEU A 262 12.92 -15.80 4.66
CA LEU A 262 11.82 -16.04 5.59
C LEU A 262 10.45 -16.00 4.87
N LEU A 263 10.25 -15.04 3.97
CA LEU A 263 9.04 -14.99 3.13
C LEU A 263 8.87 -16.28 2.33
N GLY A 264 9.92 -16.75 1.66
CA GLY A 264 9.90 -17.99 0.87
C GLY A 264 9.66 -19.26 1.68
N ILE A 265 9.98 -19.26 3.01
CA ILE A 265 9.66 -20.37 3.90
C ILE A 265 8.17 -20.41 4.24
N VAL A 266 7.55 -19.24 4.49
CA VAL A 266 6.19 -19.14 5.04
C VAL A 266 5.15 -18.98 3.96
N PHE A 267 5.45 -18.19 2.95
CA PHE A 267 4.52 -17.84 1.89
C PHE A 267 4.95 -18.36 0.53
N GLU A 268 3.99 -18.44 -0.36
CA GLU A 268 4.20 -18.61 -1.79
C GLU A 268 3.38 -17.58 -2.57
N VAL A 269 3.85 -17.24 -3.76
CA VAL A 269 3.18 -16.29 -4.65
C VAL A 269 1.90 -16.90 -5.19
N ALA A 270 0.82 -16.11 -5.21
CA ALA A 270 -0.50 -16.52 -5.69
C ALA A 270 -1.21 -15.37 -6.39
N ASP A 271 -2.24 -15.72 -7.14
CA ASP A 271 -3.19 -14.74 -7.66
C ASP A 271 -3.91 -14.07 -6.50
N ARG A 272 -4.09 -12.74 -6.59
CA ARG A 272 -4.88 -12.01 -5.60
C ARG A 272 -5.84 -11.04 -6.29
N LYS A 273 -7.01 -10.86 -5.67
CA LYS A 273 -7.93 -9.79 -6.02
C LYS A 273 -7.46 -8.52 -5.31
N TRP A 274 -7.50 -7.41 -6.04
CA TRP A 274 -7.20 -6.08 -5.54
C TRP A 274 -8.47 -5.25 -5.59
N ARG A 275 -8.76 -4.55 -4.51
CA ARG A 275 -9.96 -3.72 -4.41
C ARG A 275 -10.02 -2.72 -5.57
N GLY A 276 -11.14 -2.72 -6.30
CA GLY A 276 -11.38 -1.81 -7.41
C GLY A 276 -10.57 -2.06 -8.68
N ILE A 277 -9.64 -3.02 -8.68
CA ILE A 277 -8.79 -3.33 -9.83
C ILE A 277 -9.15 -4.70 -10.40
N GLY A 278 -9.53 -5.66 -9.52
CA GLY A 278 -9.85 -7.02 -9.91
C GLY A 278 -8.74 -8.02 -9.60
N LYS A 279 -8.84 -9.21 -10.20
CA LYS A 279 -7.88 -10.30 -10.00
C LYS A 279 -6.62 -10.05 -10.82
N ILE A 280 -5.48 -9.99 -10.15
CA ILE A 280 -4.16 -9.84 -10.78
C ILE A 280 -3.39 -11.16 -10.59
N PRO A 281 -2.90 -11.79 -11.67
CA PRO A 281 -2.10 -12.99 -11.57
C PRO A 281 -0.80 -12.76 -10.80
N LEU A 282 -0.41 -13.73 -9.96
CA LEU A 282 0.85 -13.75 -9.20
C LEU A 282 1.12 -12.44 -8.42
N SER A 283 0.07 -11.81 -7.90
CA SER A 283 0.13 -10.47 -7.31
C SER A 283 0.00 -10.44 -5.79
N GLY A 284 0.13 -11.57 -5.14
CA GLY A 284 0.10 -11.60 -3.67
C GLY A 284 0.65 -12.88 -3.11
N LEU A 285 0.50 -13.02 -1.80
CA LEU A 285 1.06 -14.11 -1.02
C LEU A 285 -0.06 -14.91 -0.36
N ARG A 286 0.11 -16.24 -0.36
CA ARG A 286 -0.69 -17.16 0.46
C ARG A 286 0.24 -18.01 1.32
N LEU A 287 -0.28 -18.55 2.41
CA LEU A 287 0.47 -19.46 3.25
C LEU A 287 0.81 -20.76 2.47
N ARG A 288 2.05 -21.24 2.64
CA ARG A 288 2.42 -22.56 2.14
C ARG A 288 1.67 -23.66 2.91
N GLU A 289 1.56 -24.84 2.31
CA GLU A 289 0.81 -25.96 2.89
C GLU A 289 1.32 -26.37 4.27
N GLU A 290 2.62 -26.22 4.53
CA GLU A 290 3.23 -26.49 5.83
C GLU A 290 2.74 -25.56 6.95
N PHE A 291 2.11 -24.44 6.58
CA PHE A 291 1.49 -23.47 7.47
C PHE A 291 -0.05 -23.53 7.47
N ALA A 292 -0.65 -24.50 6.77
CA ALA A 292 -2.09 -24.69 6.75
C ALA A 292 -2.76 -24.74 8.14
N PRO A 293 -2.14 -25.32 9.19
CA PRO A 293 -2.71 -25.28 10.55
C PRO A 293 -2.86 -23.88 11.15
N TRP A 294 -2.24 -22.87 10.57
CA TRP A 294 -2.32 -21.45 10.98
C TRP A 294 -3.03 -20.57 9.96
N ASP A 295 -3.62 -21.16 8.92
CA ASP A 295 -4.38 -20.44 7.88
C ASP A 295 -5.84 -20.27 8.32
N ALA A 296 -6.23 -19.04 8.63
CA ALA A 296 -7.57 -18.74 9.08
C ALA A 296 -8.64 -19.03 8.03
N GLU A 297 -8.36 -18.86 6.73
CA GLU A 297 -9.33 -19.21 5.68
C GLU A 297 -9.66 -20.71 5.70
N LYS A 298 -8.66 -21.58 5.91
CA LYS A 298 -8.83 -23.04 6.03
C LYS A 298 -9.51 -23.44 7.35
N ILE A 299 -9.07 -22.86 8.47
CA ILE A 299 -9.57 -23.19 9.80
C ILE A 299 -11.05 -22.85 9.94
N PHE A 300 -11.49 -21.70 9.41
CA PHE A 300 -12.85 -21.22 9.54
C PHE A 300 -13.76 -21.62 8.37
N GLY A 301 -13.21 -22.27 7.33
CA GLY A 301 -13.97 -22.77 6.18
C GLY A 301 -14.62 -21.62 5.38
N LEU A 302 -13.90 -20.51 5.20
CA LEU A 302 -14.43 -19.31 4.57
C LEU A 302 -14.50 -19.48 3.06
N GLU A 303 -15.68 -19.29 2.49
CA GLU A 303 -15.90 -19.34 1.05
C GLU A 303 -15.51 -18.04 0.36
N GLU A 304 -15.15 -18.13 -0.93
CA GLU A 304 -15.02 -16.96 -1.78
C GLU A 304 -16.42 -16.45 -2.14
N ALA A 305 -16.77 -15.26 -1.70
CA ALA A 305 -17.98 -14.56 -2.10
C ALA A 305 -17.62 -13.47 -3.13
N GLU A 306 -18.40 -13.32 -4.19
CA GLU A 306 -18.31 -12.14 -5.04
C GLU A 306 -19.12 -11.01 -4.42
N VAL A 307 -18.44 -9.88 -4.15
CA VAL A 307 -19.07 -8.69 -3.59
C VAL A 307 -18.87 -7.53 -4.56
N GLU A 308 -19.95 -6.82 -4.86
CA GLU A 308 -19.88 -5.59 -5.64
C GLU A 308 -19.48 -4.42 -4.75
N GLU A 309 -18.54 -3.61 -5.24
CA GLU A 309 -18.13 -2.39 -4.56
C GLU A 309 -19.15 -1.26 -4.83
N PRO A 310 -19.24 -0.25 -3.93
CA PRO A 310 -20.12 0.90 -4.15
C PRO A 310 -19.79 1.60 -5.48
N ALA A 311 -20.75 1.63 -6.42
CA ALA A 311 -20.58 2.20 -7.74
C ALA A 311 -20.21 3.70 -7.74
N GLU A 312 -20.48 4.39 -6.63
CA GLU A 312 -20.16 5.81 -6.45
C GLU A 312 -18.68 6.06 -6.14
N CYS A 313 -17.94 5.04 -5.68
CA CYS A 313 -16.54 5.16 -5.30
C CYS A 313 -15.63 5.01 -6.52
N ILE A 314 -14.96 6.09 -6.92
CA ILE A 314 -14.02 6.09 -8.05
C ILE A 314 -12.57 5.78 -7.63
N SER A 315 -12.32 5.25 -6.42
CA SER A 315 -10.95 5.00 -5.95
C SER A 315 -10.16 4.07 -6.88
N ALA A 316 -10.84 3.13 -7.53
CA ALA A 316 -10.26 2.28 -8.56
C ALA A 316 -9.61 3.06 -9.72
N LEU A 317 -10.29 4.09 -10.22
CA LEU A 317 -9.77 4.96 -11.28
C LEU A 317 -8.63 5.86 -10.78
N VAL A 318 -8.69 6.27 -9.49
CA VAL A 318 -7.62 7.05 -8.86
C VAL A 318 -6.36 6.21 -8.76
N LEU A 319 -6.45 4.98 -8.25
CA LEU A 319 -5.30 4.07 -8.07
C LEU A 319 -4.72 3.56 -9.40
N GLN A 320 -5.41 3.73 -10.50
CA GLN A 320 -4.91 3.47 -11.85
C GLN A 320 -4.34 4.73 -12.53
N GLY A 321 -4.32 5.88 -11.84
CA GLY A 321 -3.83 7.15 -12.37
C GLY A 321 -4.74 7.80 -13.42
N LEU A 322 -5.98 7.33 -13.57
CA LEU A 322 -6.93 7.83 -14.57
C LEU A 322 -7.76 9.02 -14.06
N LYS A 323 -7.92 9.14 -12.75
CA LYS A 323 -8.65 10.21 -12.06
C LYS A 323 -7.88 10.68 -10.84
N LYS A 324 -8.27 11.84 -10.32
CA LYS A 324 -7.80 12.35 -9.01
C LYS A 324 -8.93 12.28 -7.98
N PRO A 325 -8.63 12.28 -6.67
CA PRO A 325 -9.66 12.29 -5.63
C PRO A 325 -10.67 13.45 -5.77
N LEU A 326 -10.23 14.60 -6.25
CA LEU A 326 -11.09 15.79 -6.50
C LEU A 326 -12.10 15.58 -7.63
N ASP A 327 -11.90 14.60 -8.51
CA ASP A 327 -12.85 14.26 -9.57
C ASP A 327 -14.04 13.41 -9.05
N CYS A 328 -13.99 12.97 -7.78
CA CYS A 328 -15.01 12.12 -7.18
C CYS A 328 -16.21 12.98 -6.70
N PRO A 329 -17.43 12.72 -7.18
CA PRO A 329 -18.62 13.47 -6.76
C PRO A 329 -18.93 13.37 -5.25
N ALA A 330 -18.52 12.26 -4.63
CA ALA A 330 -18.73 12.03 -3.20
C ALA A 330 -17.62 12.62 -2.31
N PHE A 331 -16.48 13.04 -2.89
CA PHE A 331 -15.32 13.51 -2.14
C PHE A 331 -15.66 14.74 -1.28
N ALA A 332 -15.26 14.73 0.00
CA ALA A 332 -15.48 15.78 0.99
C ALA A 332 -16.95 16.22 1.16
N THR A 333 -17.89 15.41 0.67
CA THR A 333 -19.33 15.58 0.86
C THR A 333 -19.90 14.38 1.63
N ARG A 334 -20.30 13.31 0.93
CA ARG A 334 -20.78 12.07 1.55
C ARG A 334 -19.63 11.12 1.94
N CYS A 335 -18.44 11.29 1.36
CA CYS A 335 -17.26 10.50 1.65
C CYS A 335 -16.24 11.35 2.41
N SER A 336 -16.00 11.01 3.65
CA SER A 336 -15.03 11.65 4.55
C SER A 336 -14.30 10.59 5.38
N PRO A 337 -13.22 10.94 6.11
CA PRO A 337 -12.56 9.99 7.01
C PRO A 337 -13.47 9.41 8.10
N ASP A 338 -14.50 10.15 8.51
CA ASP A 338 -15.49 9.69 9.51
C ASP A 338 -16.56 8.78 8.88
N HIS A 339 -16.85 8.97 7.59
CA HIS A 339 -17.84 8.21 6.83
C HIS A 339 -17.25 7.79 5.47
N PRO A 340 -16.28 6.86 5.45
CA PRO A 340 -15.61 6.46 4.21
C PRO A 340 -16.52 5.56 3.36
N LEU A 341 -16.74 5.95 2.09
CA LEU A 341 -17.39 5.07 1.11
C LEU A 341 -16.42 4.01 0.53
N GLY A 342 -15.12 4.30 0.55
CA GLY A 342 -14.08 3.42 0.07
C GLY A 342 -12.83 3.47 0.93
N ALA A 343 -12.04 2.40 0.86
CA ALA A 343 -10.86 2.21 1.71
C ALA A 343 -9.79 3.30 1.56
N SER A 344 -9.68 3.95 0.38
CA SER A 344 -8.72 5.04 0.14
C SER A 344 -9.00 6.32 0.96
N MET A 345 -10.16 6.41 1.62
CA MET A 345 -10.49 7.51 2.54
C MET A 345 -10.18 7.15 4.01
N VAL A 346 -9.83 5.90 4.31
CA VAL A 346 -9.62 5.41 5.69
C VAL A 346 -8.21 5.67 6.18
N SER A 347 -7.21 5.24 5.45
CA SER A 347 -5.81 5.35 5.83
C SER A 347 -5.22 6.68 5.39
N SER A 348 -4.34 7.27 6.22
CA SER A 348 -3.56 8.47 5.85
C SER A 348 -2.64 8.25 4.64
N GLU A 349 -2.38 6.99 4.29
CA GLU A 349 -1.64 6.59 3.09
C GLU A 349 -2.54 6.48 1.84
N GLY A 350 -3.86 6.55 2.01
CA GLY A 350 -4.80 6.54 0.90
C GLY A 350 -4.85 7.90 0.18
N ALA A 351 -4.85 7.88 -1.14
CA ALA A 351 -4.88 9.11 -1.92
C ALA A 351 -6.06 10.02 -1.55
N CYS A 352 -7.26 9.45 -1.37
CA CYS A 352 -8.44 10.22 -0.98
C CYS A 352 -8.28 10.88 0.40
N ALA A 353 -7.77 10.15 1.40
CA ALA A 353 -7.55 10.69 2.74
C ALA A 353 -6.47 11.79 2.73
N ALA A 354 -5.37 11.59 2.01
CA ALA A 354 -4.31 12.59 1.87
C ALA A 354 -4.83 13.89 1.22
N TYR A 355 -5.60 13.77 0.15
CA TYR A 355 -6.25 14.94 -0.48
C TYR A 355 -7.25 15.60 0.47
N HIS A 356 -8.06 14.84 1.19
CA HIS A 356 -9.01 15.39 2.15
C HIS A 356 -8.32 16.18 3.26
N GLN A 357 -7.18 15.69 3.73
CA GLN A 357 -6.42 16.34 4.78
C GLN A 357 -5.73 17.62 4.30
N TYR A 358 -5.18 17.62 3.08
CA TYR A 358 -4.29 18.70 2.62
C TYR A 358 -4.85 19.55 1.48
N LYS A 359 -5.81 19.05 0.70
CA LYS A 359 -6.34 19.72 -0.51
C LYS A 359 -7.85 19.64 -0.70
N ARG A 360 -8.65 19.44 0.34
CA ARG A 360 -10.11 19.23 0.23
C ARG A 360 -10.87 20.35 -0.50
N HIS A 361 -10.30 21.54 -0.60
CA HIS A 361 -10.87 22.70 -1.33
C HIS A 361 -10.11 23.04 -2.62
N GLY A 362 -9.26 22.12 -3.12
CA GLY A 362 -8.42 22.36 -4.30
C GLY A 362 -7.18 23.21 -4.05
N GLU A 363 -7.02 23.75 -2.84
CA GLU A 363 -5.86 24.52 -2.38
C GLU A 363 -5.23 23.84 -1.16
N LEU A 364 -3.94 24.10 -0.93
CA LEU A 364 -3.23 23.61 0.27
C LEU A 364 -3.94 24.11 1.54
N VAL A 365 -4.36 23.17 2.38
CA VAL A 365 -4.85 23.49 3.73
C VAL A 365 -3.62 23.59 4.64
N ASN A 366 -3.34 24.79 5.16
CA ASN A 366 -2.29 24.98 6.17
C ASN A 366 -2.67 24.18 7.42
N VAL A 367 -2.04 23.04 7.62
CA VAL A 367 -2.12 22.29 8.87
C VAL A 367 -0.97 22.78 9.73
N GLN A 368 -1.31 23.55 10.78
CA GLN A 368 -0.37 24.02 11.80
C GLN A 368 0.17 22.84 12.63
#